data_1744974ad876e9eb90fdf282faf48416
#
_entry.id   1744974ad876e9eb90fdf282faf48416
#
_cell.length_a   1.000
_cell.length_b   1.000
_cell.length_c   1.000
_cell.angle_alpha   90.00
_cell.angle_beta   90.00
_cell.angle_gamma   90.00
#
_symmetry.space_group_name_H-M   'P 1'
#
loop_
_entity.id
_entity.type
_entity.pdbx_description
1 polymer ?
#
loop_
_entity_poly.entity_id
_entity_poly.type
_entity_poly.pdbx_seq_one_letter_code
_entity_poly.pdbx_strand_id
1 'polypeptide(L)'
;SWHDFMNALVWGTFPRAKLALHARQHRAIARRVPPGARTLPATRSRELDALALLDEGGVVVLARDPEELRVRLRMDGPGVLRSRMASGDADALVFGHAIYESLALGVSPAVVAAIVLARDGTQPDIVRGADDALQDAIRDDAALTSPTELVRVHVREAAPRDPAIRVRTPIVVRGEP
;
A
#
# COMPACT_ATOMS: atom_id res chain seq x y z
N SER A 1 15.28 15.81 -4.26
CA SER A 1 14.84 15.97 -2.85
C SER A 1 14.85 14.65 -2.10
N TRP A 2 14.70 14.69 -0.78
CA TRP A 2 14.57 13.48 0.05
C TRP A 2 13.32 12.68 -0.33
N HIS A 3 12.24 13.36 -0.63
CA HIS A 3 11.00 12.81 -1.14
C HIS A 3 11.20 12.00 -2.44
N ASP A 4 11.96 12.55 -3.41
CA ASP A 4 12.24 11.85 -4.68
C ASP A 4 13.07 10.59 -4.44
N PHE A 5 14.00 10.65 -3.49
CA PHE A 5 14.80 9.49 -3.11
C PHE A 5 13.93 8.36 -2.53
N MET A 6 13.01 8.68 -1.60
CA MET A 6 12.11 7.68 -1.03
C MET A 6 11.16 7.09 -2.09
N ASN A 7 10.66 7.91 -2.99
CA ASN A 7 9.85 7.44 -4.11
C ASN A 7 10.66 6.51 -5.04
N ALA A 8 11.93 6.83 -5.32
CA ALA A 8 12.80 5.97 -6.12
C ALA A 8 13.06 4.60 -5.46
N LEU A 9 13.19 4.54 -4.13
CA LEU A 9 13.30 3.28 -3.40
C LEU A 9 12.04 2.41 -3.57
N VAL A 10 10.86 3.01 -3.52
CA VAL A 10 9.60 2.29 -3.74
C VAL A 10 9.51 1.79 -5.19
N TRP A 11 9.95 2.59 -6.17
CA TRP A 11 10.05 2.16 -7.55
C TRP A 11 11.00 0.96 -7.74
N GLY A 12 12.13 0.95 -7.03
CA GLY A 12 13.06 -0.18 -7.07
C GLY A 12 12.51 -1.46 -6.41
N THR A 13 11.61 -1.29 -5.42
CA THR A 13 11.03 -2.40 -4.65
C THR A 13 9.79 -2.99 -5.34
N PHE A 14 8.92 -2.13 -5.88
CA PHE A 14 7.62 -2.48 -6.48
C PHE A 14 7.51 -1.96 -7.92
N PRO A 15 8.41 -2.36 -8.83
CA PRO A 15 8.47 -1.77 -10.17
C PRO A 15 7.19 -1.99 -10.99
N ARG A 16 6.56 -3.16 -10.84
CA ARG A 16 5.37 -3.53 -11.62
C ARG A 16 4.13 -2.78 -11.13
N ALA A 17 3.94 -2.74 -9.81
CA ALA A 17 2.83 -2.02 -9.19
C ALA A 17 2.94 -0.51 -9.44
N LYS A 18 4.14 0.08 -9.32
CA LYS A 18 4.35 1.51 -9.61
C LYS A 18 4.09 1.85 -11.07
N LEU A 19 4.53 1.00 -12.01
CA LEU A 19 4.24 1.19 -13.43
C LEU A 19 2.73 1.11 -13.72
N ALA A 20 2.03 0.13 -13.12
CA ALA A 20 0.59 -0.03 -13.27
C ALA A 20 -0.16 1.17 -12.68
N LEU A 21 0.25 1.63 -11.48
CA LEU A 21 -0.32 2.79 -10.80
C LEU A 21 -0.21 4.05 -11.67
N HIS A 22 0.99 4.34 -12.16
CA HIS A 22 1.25 5.49 -13.01
C HIS A 22 0.41 5.44 -14.30
N ALA A 23 0.38 4.28 -14.96
CA ALA A 23 -0.43 4.08 -16.16
C ALA A 23 -1.94 4.28 -15.89
N ARG A 24 -2.45 3.78 -14.75
CA ARG A 24 -3.86 3.94 -14.37
C ARG A 24 -4.20 5.40 -14.03
N GLN A 25 -3.34 6.09 -13.28
CA GLN A 25 -3.50 7.52 -12.99
C GLN A 25 -3.58 8.33 -14.29
N HIS A 26 -2.69 8.07 -15.26
CA HIS A 26 -2.73 8.71 -16.57
C HIS A 26 -4.05 8.45 -17.31
N ARG A 27 -4.51 7.21 -17.36
CA ARG A 27 -5.80 6.87 -17.98
C ARG A 27 -6.97 7.57 -17.29
N ALA A 28 -6.99 7.58 -15.96
CA ALA A 28 -8.04 8.22 -15.18
C ALA A 28 -8.09 9.75 -15.41
N ILE A 29 -6.94 10.39 -15.53
CA ILE A 29 -6.84 11.81 -15.89
C ILE A 29 -7.33 12.02 -17.32
N ALA A 30 -6.84 11.24 -18.28
CA ALA A 30 -7.16 11.38 -19.70
C ALA A 30 -8.68 11.26 -19.97
N ARG A 31 -9.36 10.34 -19.26
CA ARG A 31 -10.83 10.18 -19.35
C ARG A 31 -11.61 11.43 -18.93
N ARG A 32 -11.00 12.34 -18.17
CA ARG A 32 -11.65 13.54 -17.60
C ARG A 32 -11.27 14.83 -18.30
N VAL A 33 -10.28 14.78 -19.19
CA VAL A 33 -9.82 15.96 -19.95
C VAL A 33 -10.55 16.00 -21.29
N PRO A 34 -11.44 16.97 -21.54
CA PRO A 34 -12.06 17.11 -22.85
C PRO A 34 -11.02 17.35 -23.95
N PRO A 35 -11.27 16.89 -25.18
CA PRO A 35 -10.42 17.22 -26.32
C PRO A 35 -10.20 18.74 -26.46
N GLY A 36 -8.92 19.16 -26.53
CA GLY A 36 -8.57 20.58 -26.64
C GLY A 36 -8.55 21.38 -25.33
N ALA A 37 -8.83 20.77 -24.19
CA ALA A 37 -8.72 21.43 -22.90
C ALA A 37 -7.26 21.80 -22.59
N ARG A 38 -7.04 23.06 -22.14
CA ARG A 38 -5.71 23.54 -21.73
C ARG A 38 -5.43 23.42 -20.24
N THR A 39 -6.44 23.02 -19.46
CA THR A 39 -6.36 22.90 -18.00
C THR A 39 -6.96 21.58 -17.54
N LEU A 40 -6.38 21.02 -16.48
CA LEU A 40 -6.93 19.85 -15.81
C LEU A 40 -8.22 20.23 -15.05
N PRO A 41 -9.17 19.28 -14.85
CA PRO A 41 -10.31 19.49 -13.99
C PRO A 41 -9.87 19.89 -12.57
N ALA A 42 -10.57 20.85 -11.97
CA ALA A 42 -10.25 21.37 -10.64
C ALA A 42 -10.41 20.34 -9.51
N THR A 43 -11.21 19.28 -9.73
CA THR A 43 -11.48 18.22 -8.73
C THR A 43 -10.89 16.91 -9.18
N ARG A 44 -10.33 16.13 -8.25
CA ARG A 44 -9.92 14.74 -8.50
C ARG A 44 -11.16 13.84 -8.54
N SER A 45 -11.03 12.67 -9.21
CA SER A 45 -12.02 11.60 -9.08
C SER A 45 -11.75 10.76 -7.83
N ARG A 46 -12.76 10.05 -7.34
CA ARG A 46 -12.58 9.11 -6.21
C ARG A 46 -11.53 8.05 -6.51
N GLU A 47 -11.46 7.59 -7.76
CA GLU A 47 -10.41 6.69 -8.25
C GLU A 47 -9.01 7.32 -8.09
N LEU A 48 -8.82 8.55 -8.55
CA LEU A 48 -7.53 9.25 -8.40
C LEU A 48 -7.18 9.51 -6.94
N ASP A 49 -8.16 9.75 -6.08
CA ASP A 49 -7.93 9.90 -4.64
C ASP A 49 -7.50 8.57 -4.00
N ALA A 50 -8.11 7.43 -4.41
CA ALA A 50 -7.70 6.11 -3.93
C ALA A 50 -6.27 5.76 -4.36
N LEU A 51 -5.95 6.01 -5.63
CA LEU A 51 -4.61 5.75 -6.18
C LEU A 51 -3.54 6.64 -5.53
N ALA A 52 -3.84 7.93 -5.29
CA ALA A 52 -2.93 8.84 -4.61
C ALA A 52 -2.72 8.43 -3.15
N LEU A 53 -3.79 8.07 -2.44
CA LEU A 53 -3.71 7.62 -1.05
C LEU A 53 -2.85 6.36 -0.91
N LEU A 54 -2.96 5.43 -1.87
CA LEU A 54 -2.13 4.23 -1.93
C LEU A 54 -0.66 4.58 -2.22
N ASP A 55 -0.40 5.47 -3.16
CA ASP A 55 0.94 5.89 -3.58
C ASP A 55 1.73 6.61 -2.47
N GLU A 56 1.05 7.46 -1.71
CA GLU A 56 1.68 8.26 -0.65
C GLU A 56 1.71 7.53 0.69
N GLY A 57 0.58 6.95 1.10
CA GLY A 57 0.39 6.39 2.43
C GLY A 57 -0.09 4.94 2.46
N GLY A 58 0.18 4.17 1.40
CA GLY A 58 -0.31 2.80 1.25
C GLY A 58 0.54 1.74 1.94
N VAL A 59 -0.15 0.74 2.50
CA VAL A 59 0.43 -0.52 2.96
C VAL A 59 -0.23 -1.67 2.20
N VAL A 60 0.57 -2.59 1.70
CA VAL A 60 0.11 -3.83 1.08
C VAL A 60 0.07 -4.91 2.15
N VAL A 61 -1.09 -5.48 2.38
CA VAL A 61 -1.27 -6.62 3.27
C VAL A 61 -1.58 -7.85 2.43
N LEU A 62 -0.70 -8.84 2.48
CA LEU A 62 -0.93 -10.15 1.89
C LEU A 62 -1.53 -11.05 2.97
N ALA A 63 -2.68 -11.64 2.70
CA ALA A 63 -3.37 -12.50 3.65
C ALA A 63 -3.78 -13.83 3.01
N ARG A 64 -3.83 -14.88 3.83
CA ARG A 64 -4.35 -16.19 3.42
C ARG A 64 -5.85 -16.11 3.10
N ASP A 65 -6.59 -15.37 3.92
CA ASP A 65 -8.01 -15.04 3.71
C ASP A 65 -8.18 -13.51 3.72
N PRO A 66 -8.10 -12.85 2.55
CA PRO A 66 -8.17 -11.40 2.48
C PRO A 66 -9.56 -10.83 2.81
N GLU A 67 -10.64 -11.56 2.51
CA GLU A 67 -11.99 -11.07 2.78
C GLU A 67 -12.28 -11.09 4.28
N GLU A 68 -11.97 -12.19 4.94
CA GLU A 68 -12.10 -12.29 6.39
C GLU A 68 -11.26 -11.21 7.08
N LEU A 69 -10.02 -11.03 6.66
CA LEU A 69 -9.15 -10.03 7.25
C LEU A 69 -9.67 -8.59 7.04
N ARG A 70 -10.21 -8.26 5.86
CA ARG A 70 -10.83 -6.94 5.61
C ARG A 70 -11.99 -6.67 6.57
N VAL A 71 -12.87 -7.64 6.76
CA VAL A 71 -14.00 -7.52 7.69
C VAL A 71 -13.49 -7.29 9.11
N ARG A 72 -12.54 -8.11 9.56
CA ARG A 72 -11.97 -8.02 10.91
C ARG A 72 -11.28 -6.70 11.16
N LEU A 73 -10.49 -6.19 10.22
CA LEU A 73 -9.81 -4.90 10.35
C LEU A 73 -10.79 -3.72 10.46
N ARG A 74 -11.97 -3.83 9.84
CA ARG A 74 -13.01 -2.80 9.94
C ARG A 74 -13.80 -2.86 11.26
N MET A 75 -14.00 -4.05 11.80
CA MET A 75 -14.89 -4.27 12.96
C MET A 75 -14.15 -4.30 14.30
N ASP A 76 -13.00 -4.94 14.36
CA ASP A 76 -12.36 -5.30 15.63
C ASP A 76 -11.25 -4.33 16.03
N GLY A 77 -10.96 -3.35 15.19
CA GLY A 77 -10.00 -2.27 15.49
C GLY A 77 -8.55 -2.72 15.55
N PRO A 78 -7.72 -1.94 16.26
CA PRO A 78 -6.29 -2.17 16.36
C PRO A 78 -5.94 -3.50 17.03
N GLY A 79 -4.91 -4.19 16.52
CA GLY A 79 -4.43 -5.47 17.05
C GLY A 79 -4.67 -6.66 16.14
N VAL A 80 -5.69 -6.61 15.28
CA VAL A 80 -6.02 -7.72 14.36
C VAL A 80 -4.88 -8.02 13.41
N LEU A 81 -4.32 -6.99 12.75
CA LEU A 81 -3.23 -7.19 11.78
C LEU A 81 -2.00 -7.80 12.47
N ARG A 82 -1.62 -7.28 13.63
CA ARG A 82 -0.50 -7.82 14.41
C ARG A 82 -0.70 -9.30 14.76
N SER A 83 -1.90 -9.67 15.21
CA SER A 83 -2.22 -11.06 15.55
C SER A 83 -2.09 -11.98 14.34
N ARG A 84 -2.60 -11.53 13.16
CA ARG A 84 -2.49 -12.31 11.92
C ARG A 84 -1.06 -12.40 11.38
N MET A 85 -0.26 -11.36 11.60
CA MET A 85 1.18 -11.38 11.26
C MET A 85 1.94 -12.33 12.20
N ALA A 86 1.64 -12.33 13.50
CA ALA A 86 2.27 -13.20 14.47
C ALA A 86 1.94 -14.69 14.22
N SER A 87 0.72 -15.00 13.75
CA SER A 87 0.35 -16.37 13.34
C SER A 87 0.87 -16.79 11.96
N GLY A 88 1.47 -15.87 11.18
CA GLY A 88 1.91 -16.13 9.81
C GLY A 88 0.78 -16.17 8.78
N ASP A 89 -0.43 -15.73 9.14
CA ASP A 89 -1.60 -15.69 8.26
C ASP A 89 -1.62 -14.43 7.39
N ALA A 90 -0.86 -13.41 7.75
CA ALA A 90 -0.70 -12.19 6.98
C ALA A 90 0.73 -11.66 7.03
N ASP A 91 1.09 -10.87 6.00
CA ASP A 91 2.29 -10.04 5.94
C ASP A 91 1.90 -8.64 5.52
N ALA A 92 2.65 -7.64 5.99
CA ALA A 92 2.43 -6.25 5.63
C ALA A 92 3.72 -5.61 5.12
N LEU A 93 3.62 -4.90 3.99
CA LEU A 93 4.73 -4.20 3.35
C LEU A 93 4.34 -2.74 3.10
N VAL A 94 5.25 -1.83 3.40
CA VAL A 94 5.04 -0.40 3.12
C VAL A 94 5.25 -0.15 1.62
N PHE A 95 4.26 0.45 0.98
CA PHE A 95 4.28 0.88 -0.42
C PHE A 95 4.34 2.40 -0.55
N GLY A 96 3.62 3.12 0.32
CA GLY A 96 3.56 4.57 0.31
C GLY A 96 4.89 5.24 0.65
N HIS A 97 5.44 6.03 -0.27
CA HIS A 97 6.74 6.68 -0.09
C HIS A 97 6.78 7.70 1.05
N ALA A 98 5.67 8.38 1.36
CA ALA A 98 5.58 9.33 2.47
C ALA A 98 5.65 8.64 3.85
N ILE A 99 5.30 7.34 3.93
CA ILE A 99 5.51 6.56 5.16
C ILE A 99 7.00 6.39 5.44
N TYR A 100 7.80 6.05 4.41
CA TYR A 100 9.26 5.94 4.55
C TYR A 100 9.89 7.25 4.97
N GLU A 101 9.44 8.37 4.37
CA GLU A 101 9.90 9.71 4.72
C GLU A 101 9.60 10.02 6.20
N SER A 102 8.39 9.76 6.65
CA SER A 102 7.97 9.95 8.04
C SER A 102 8.80 9.11 9.00
N LEU A 103 9.01 7.83 8.70
CA LEU A 103 9.81 6.92 9.53
C LEU A 103 11.28 7.34 9.61
N ALA A 104 11.85 7.80 8.49
CA ALA A 104 13.24 8.29 8.45
C ALA A 104 13.43 9.58 9.27
N LEU A 105 12.38 10.39 9.41
CA LEU A 105 12.36 11.59 10.26
C LEU A 105 12.00 11.27 11.73
N GLY A 106 11.82 9.99 12.08
CA GLY A 106 11.43 9.58 13.44
C GLY A 106 9.95 9.86 13.75
N VAL A 107 9.15 10.20 12.75
CA VAL A 107 7.72 10.44 12.88
C VAL A 107 6.99 9.16 12.46
N SER A 108 6.25 8.55 13.40
CA SER A 108 5.43 7.39 13.07
C SER A 108 4.03 7.87 12.68
N PRO A 109 3.57 7.67 11.42
CA PRO A 109 2.20 7.99 11.04
C PRO A 109 1.25 7.15 11.90
N ALA A 110 0.21 7.78 12.46
CA ALA A 110 -0.71 7.09 13.37
C ALA A 110 -1.60 6.08 12.64
N VAL A 111 -2.03 6.44 11.42
CA VAL A 111 -2.96 5.64 10.60
C VAL A 111 -2.53 5.70 9.14
N VAL A 112 -2.56 4.58 8.46
CA VAL A 112 -2.25 4.44 7.04
C VAL A 112 -3.37 3.69 6.31
N ALA A 113 -3.37 3.77 4.98
CA ALA A 113 -4.32 3.10 4.12
C ALA A 113 -3.77 1.71 3.71
N ALA A 114 -4.47 0.64 4.03
CA ALA A 114 -4.07 -0.71 3.64
C ALA A 114 -4.94 -1.26 2.51
N ILE A 115 -4.29 -1.81 1.49
CA ILE A 115 -4.93 -2.73 0.55
C ILE A 115 -4.67 -4.16 1.01
N VAL A 116 -5.73 -4.96 1.16
CA VAL A 116 -5.61 -6.37 1.59
C VAL A 116 -5.80 -7.26 0.38
N LEU A 117 -4.81 -8.07 0.07
CA LEU A 117 -4.75 -8.92 -1.12
C LEU A 117 -4.50 -10.37 -0.75
N ALA A 118 -4.86 -11.28 -1.63
CA ALA A 118 -4.56 -12.70 -1.45
C ALA A 118 -3.06 -12.96 -1.51
N ARG A 119 -2.57 -13.81 -0.59
CA ARG A 119 -1.20 -14.31 -0.61
C ARG A 119 -1.10 -15.47 -1.61
N ASP A 120 -0.21 -15.37 -2.56
CA ASP A 120 0.19 -16.53 -3.35
C ASP A 120 1.13 -17.41 -2.51
N GLY A 121 0.63 -18.55 -2.06
CA GLY A 121 1.38 -19.52 -1.26
C GLY A 121 2.51 -20.20 -2.02
N THR A 122 2.57 -20.07 -3.34
CA THR A 122 3.63 -20.64 -4.19
C THR A 122 4.82 -19.71 -4.38
N GLN A 123 4.65 -18.39 -4.08
CA GLN A 123 5.69 -17.38 -4.21
C GLN A 123 6.54 -17.29 -2.95
N PRO A 124 7.83 -17.73 -3.00
CA PRO A 124 8.72 -17.69 -1.82
C PRO A 124 9.20 -16.29 -1.48
N ASP A 125 9.28 -15.39 -2.47
CA ASP A 125 9.67 -14.00 -2.30
C ASP A 125 8.42 -13.15 -2.05
N ILE A 126 8.23 -12.76 -0.80
CA ILE A 126 7.07 -12.01 -0.36
C ILE A 126 6.97 -10.62 -1.00
N VAL A 127 8.11 -9.98 -1.29
CA VAL A 127 8.15 -8.66 -1.93
C VAL A 127 7.69 -8.76 -3.36
N ARG A 128 8.18 -9.75 -4.08
CA ARG A 128 7.77 -10.03 -5.44
C ARG A 128 6.30 -10.43 -5.50
N GLY A 129 5.84 -11.28 -4.57
CA GLY A 129 4.43 -11.62 -4.46
C GLY A 129 3.53 -10.41 -4.22
N ALA A 130 3.99 -9.47 -3.38
CA ALA A 130 3.27 -8.23 -3.13
C ALA A 130 3.26 -7.30 -4.36
N ASP A 131 4.37 -7.19 -5.09
CA ASP A 131 4.44 -6.39 -6.31
C ASP A 131 3.51 -6.95 -7.40
N ASP A 132 3.49 -8.27 -7.59
CA ASP A 132 2.62 -8.93 -8.56
C ASP A 132 1.15 -8.78 -8.16
N ALA A 133 0.77 -9.10 -6.93
CA ALA A 133 -0.62 -9.00 -6.46
C ALA A 133 -1.15 -7.55 -6.49
N LEU A 134 -0.29 -6.59 -6.12
CA LEU A 134 -0.65 -5.18 -6.17
C LEU A 134 -0.78 -4.68 -7.62
N GLN A 135 0.11 -5.11 -8.53
CA GLN A 135 -0.02 -4.81 -9.95
C GLN A 135 -1.38 -5.26 -10.50
N ASP A 136 -1.78 -6.49 -10.18
CA ASP A 136 -3.04 -7.06 -10.66
C ASP A 136 -4.25 -6.30 -10.10
N ALA A 137 -4.24 -5.99 -8.81
CA ALA A 137 -5.29 -5.19 -8.19
C ALA A 137 -5.38 -3.76 -8.78
N ILE A 138 -4.23 -3.14 -9.12
CA ILE A 138 -4.22 -1.82 -9.76
C ILE A 138 -4.72 -1.89 -11.21
N ARG A 139 -4.51 -3.00 -11.91
CA ARG A 139 -4.97 -3.20 -13.30
C ARG A 139 -6.46 -3.52 -13.39
N ASP A 140 -7.03 -4.05 -12.32
CA ASP A 140 -8.47 -4.29 -12.24
C ASP A 140 -9.23 -2.96 -12.12
N ASP A 141 -9.93 -2.57 -13.16
CA ASP A 141 -10.71 -1.33 -13.19
C ASP A 141 -11.91 -1.36 -12.21
N ALA A 142 -12.29 -2.53 -11.68
CA ALA A 142 -13.30 -2.68 -10.64
C ALA A 142 -12.77 -2.46 -9.23
N ALA A 143 -11.45 -2.56 -9.02
CA ALA A 143 -10.78 -2.30 -7.74
C ALA A 143 -10.27 -0.86 -7.67
N LEU A 144 -10.06 -0.35 -6.45
CA LEU A 144 -9.50 0.99 -6.19
C LEU A 144 -10.30 2.13 -6.86
N THR A 145 -11.60 1.98 -6.98
CA THR A 145 -12.52 3.00 -7.53
C THR A 145 -12.78 4.13 -6.54
N SER A 146 -12.50 3.88 -5.25
CA SER A 146 -12.74 4.81 -4.16
C SER A 146 -11.78 4.57 -2.99
N PRO A 147 -11.38 5.62 -2.22
CA PRO A 147 -10.62 5.49 -0.98
C PRO A 147 -11.25 4.57 0.08
N THR A 148 -12.57 4.36 0.02
CA THR A 148 -13.30 3.50 0.97
C THR A 148 -13.00 2.01 0.81
N GLU A 149 -12.38 1.61 -0.29
CA GLU A 149 -11.91 0.23 -0.50
C GLU A 149 -10.63 -0.07 0.28
N LEU A 150 -9.86 0.98 0.63
CA LEU A 150 -8.71 0.85 1.50
C LEU A 150 -9.15 0.78 2.97
N VAL A 151 -8.49 -0.07 3.73
CA VAL A 151 -8.77 -0.24 5.16
C VAL A 151 -7.79 0.62 5.96
N ARG A 152 -8.26 1.27 7.01
CA ARG A 152 -7.39 2.02 7.93
C ARG A 152 -6.71 1.06 8.89
N VAL A 153 -5.38 1.12 8.95
CA VAL A 153 -4.58 0.36 9.91
C VAL A 153 -3.63 1.28 10.67
N HIS A 154 -3.29 0.93 11.90
CA HIS A 154 -2.33 1.70 12.69
C HIS A 154 -0.90 1.22 12.41
N VAL A 155 0.01 2.13 12.08
CA VAL A 155 1.42 1.77 11.78
C VAL A 155 2.12 1.15 12.99
N ARG A 156 1.75 1.52 14.23
CA ARG A 156 2.28 0.87 15.44
C ARG A 156 1.96 -0.62 15.53
N GLU A 157 0.98 -1.09 14.78
CA GLU A 157 0.65 -2.52 14.64
C GLU A 157 1.54 -3.21 13.61
N ALA A 158 2.04 -2.42 12.67
CA ALA A 158 2.86 -2.87 11.56
C ALA A 158 4.37 -2.60 11.77
N ALA A 159 4.78 -1.89 12.82
CA ALA A 159 6.19 -1.57 13.06
C ALA A 159 6.86 -2.59 14.00
N PRO A 160 8.06 -3.10 13.65
CA PRO A 160 8.83 -3.91 14.58
C PRO A 160 9.21 -3.09 15.84
N ARG A 161 9.17 -3.74 17.01
CA ARG A 161 9.55 -3.12 18.29
C ARG A 161 11.06 -2.96 18.48
N ASP A 162 11.89 -3.50 17.58
CA ASP A 162 13.33 -3.51 17.72
C ASP A 162 13.99 -2.35 16.94
N PRO A 163 14.57 -1.35 17.62
CA PRO A 163 15.32 -0.28 16.98
C PRO A 163 16.63 -0.77 16.31
N ALA A 164 17.04 -2.02 16.54
CA ALA A 164 18.21 -2.61 15.90
C ALA A 164 17.93 -3.21 14.52
N ILE A 165 16.67 -3.24 14.06
CA ILE A 165 16.37 -3.63 12.70
C ILE A 165 16.88 -2.55 11.77
N ARG A 166 18.11 -2.76 11.28
CA ARG A 166 18.68 -1.97 10.19
C ARG A 166 17.68 -2.01 9.03
N VAL A 167 17.30 -0.83 8.55
CA VAL A 167 16.48 -0.65 7.36
C VAL A 167 17.12 -1.43 6.21
N ARG A 168 16.69 -2.69 6.04
CA ARG A 168 16.86 -3.40 4.79
C ARG A 168 15.61 -3.08 4.00
N THR A 169 15.73 -2.35 2.92
CA THR A 169 14.67 -2.20 1.93
C THR A 169 14.38 -3.57 1.32
N PRO A 170 13.13 -4.01 1.29
CA PRO A 170 11.91 -3.41 1.81
C PRO A 170 11.71 -3.65 3.32
N ILE A 171 10.96 -2.77 3.98
CA ILE A 171 10.54 -3.02 5.36
C ILE A 171 9.47 -4.10 5.32
N VAL A 172 9.88 -5.34 5.56
CA VAL A 172 8.97 -6.45 5.82
C VAL A 172 8.67 -6.41 7.32
N VAL A 173 7.44 -6.14 7.67
CA VAL A 173 6.99 -6.17 9.05
C VAL A 173 6.72 -7.63 9.41
N ARG A 174 7.62 -8.26 10.19
CA ARG A 174 7.38 -9.60 10.74
C ARG A 174 6.87 -9.46 12.16
N GLY A 175 5.80 -10.17 12.47
CA GLY A 175 5.42 -10.42 13.86
C GLY A 175 6.48 -11.32 14.49
N GLU A 176 7.05 -10.92 15.62
CA GLU A 176 7.83 -11.83 16.45
C GLU A 176 6.90 -12.74 17.26
N PRO A 177 7.36 -13.98 17.57
CA PRO A 177 6.58 -14.96 18.33
C PRO A 177 6.27 -14.50 19.75
#